data_f71014ff4ad1da1c2f0113ed1759c322
#
_entry.id   f71014ff4ad1da1c2f0113ed1759c322
#
_cell.length_a   1.000
_cell.length_b   1.000
_cell.length_c   1.000
_cell.angle_alpha   90.00
_cell.angle_beta   90.00
_cell.angle_gamma   90.00
#
_symmetry.space_group_name_H-M   'P 1'
#
loop_
_entity.id
_entity.type
_entity.pdbx_description
1 polymer ?
#
loop_
_entity_poly.entity_id
_entity_poly.type
_entity_poly.pdbx_seq_one_letter_code
_entity_poly.pdbx_strand_id
1 'polypeptide(L)'
;NDTAIKMLWMLNIGAGRSEKRKIISRKKAYHGTTVASCSLNGKPYIECFGLPLKEIIYTDCPHYWRDGRPGESESDYAQRLADNLEELIQAEGADTIAGLIAEPVMGAGGALVPPEGYFEKIEAVLRKHDIAIIADEVVCGFGRTGNMWGSQTYNFRPDIICTSKCLTAGYFPMGAVLMSPEIDAQLMEAAEAMGEFPHGFTTAGHPVGAAVALKTLELITEPGGM
;
A
#
# COMPACT_ATOMS: atom_id res chain seq x y z
N ASN A 1 -1.57 7.79 1.32
CA ASN A 1 -1.93 6.60 2.12
C ASN A 1 -3.23 6.84 2.91
N ASP A 2 -3.40 7.96 3.61
CA ASP A 2 -4.67 8.28 4.30
C ASP A 2 -5.88 8.20 3.38
N THR A 3 -5.74 8.73 2.16
CA THR A 3 -6.78 8.64 1.12
C THR A 3 -7.11 7.20 0.78
N ALA A 4 -6.10 6.36 0.52
CA ALA A 4 -6.30 4.96 0.17
C ALA A 4 -7.06 4.16 1.26
N ILE A 5 -6.70 4.37 2.53
CA ILE A 5 -7.42 3.77 3.66
C ILE A 5 -8.89 4.22 3.67
N LYS A 6 -9.14 5.52 3.55
CA LYS A 6 -10.50 6.06 3.56
C LYS A 6 -11.33 5.54 2.40
N MET A 7 -10.73 5.35 1.21
CA MET A 7 -11.39 4.74 0.05
C MET A 7 -11.85 3.31 0.36
N LEU A 8 -10.98 2.48 0.94
CA LEU A 8 -11.37 1.12 1.35
C LEU A 8 -12.45 1.12 2.43
N TRP A 9 -12.39 2.03 3.40
CA TRP A 9 -13.45 2.14 4.41
C TRP A 9 -14.78 2.56 3.78
N MET A 10 -14.77 3.57 2.90
CA MET A 10 -15.95 4.06 2.22
C MET A 10 -16.59 2.97 1.35
N LEU A 11 -15.81 2.26 0.56
CA LEU A 11 -16.23 1.13 -0.26
C LEU A 11 -16.93 0.06 0.60
N ASN A 12 -16.30 -0.34 1.71
CA ASN A 12 -16.87 -1.36 2.57
C ASN A 12 -18.15 -0.89 3.30
N ILE A 13 -18.22 0.39 3.72
CA ILE A 13 -19.44 0.96 4.30
C ILE A 13 -20.57 0.96 3.26
N GLY A 14 -20.31 1.42 2.04
CA GLY A 14 -21.30 1.43 0.95
C GLY A 14 -21.80 0.03 0.59
N ALA A 15 -20.93 -0.98 0.68
CA ALA A 15 -21.28 -2.38 0.47
C ALA A 15 -21.93 -3.06 1.69
N GLY A 16 -22.27 -2.31 2.75
CA GLY A 16 -22.87 -2.86 3.98
C GLY A 16 -21.93 -3.68 4.86
N ARG A 17 -20.62 -3.56 4.66
CA ARG A 17 -19.55 -4.28 5.38
C ARG A 17 -18.79 -3.35 6.33
N SER A 18 -19.49 -2.60 7.18
CA SER A 18 -18.93 -1.55 8.04
C SER A 18 -17.85 -2.04 9.02
N GLU A 19 -17.84 -3.33 9.36
CA GLU A 19 -16.85 -3.97 10.23
C GLU A 19 -15.51 -4.26 9.50
N LYS A 20 -15.49 -4.27 8.17
CA LYS A 20 -14.32 -4.54 7.34
C LYS A 20 -13.44 -3.28 7.27
N ARG A 21 -12.69 -2.99 8.36
CA ARG A 21 -11.94 -1.74 8.56
C ARG A 21 -10.46 -1.92 8.88
N LYS A 22 -10.04 -3.11 9.37
CA LYS A 22 -8.64 -3.32 9.72
C LYS A 22 -7.74 -3.22 8.50
N ILE A 23 -6.58 -2.60 8.68
CA ILE A 23 -5.53 -2.53 7.65
C ILE A 23 -4.30 -3.24 8.20
N ILE A 24 -3.81 -4.21 7.45
CA ILE A 24 -2.56 -4.88 7.73
C ILE A 24 -1.42 -4.02 7.18
N SER A 25 -0.43 -3.71 8.02
CA SER A 25 0.85 -3.16 7.61
C SER A 25 1.98 -4.11 8.01
N ARG A 26 3.22 -3.78 7.69
CA ARG A 26 4.38 -4.61 8.03
C ARG A 26 5.19 -3.97 9.16
N LYS A 27 5.74 -4.78 10.05
CA LYS A 27 6.78 -4.33 10.97
C LYS A 27 7.90 -3.64 10.19
N LYS A 28 8.42 -2.52 10.70
CA LYS A 28 9.42 -1.63 10.08
C LYS A 28 8.97 -0.84 8.83
N ALA A 29 7.73 -0.95 8.38
CA ALA A 29 7.20 -0.16 7.29
C ALA A 29 7.23 1.35 7.58
N TYR A 30 7.13 2.15 6.52
CA TYR A 30 6.97 3.59 6.61
C TYR A 30 6.00 4.10 5.53
N HIS A 31 4.89 4.70 5.98
CA HIS A 31 3.82 5.12 5.08
C HIS A 31 3.44 6.60 5.21
N GLY A 32 4.09 7.35 6.09
CA GLY A 32 3.87 8.79 6.23
C GLY A 32 3.87 9.29 7.67
N THR A 33 3.45 10.55 7.84
CA THR A 33 3.54 11.29 9.11
C THR A 33 2.20 11.83 9.63
N THR A 34 1.11 11.74 8.86
CA THR A 34 -0.24 12.03 9.35
C THR A 34 -0.68 10.96 10.35
N VAL A 35 -1.67 11.22 11.18
CA VAL A 35 -2.08 10.28 12.24
C VAL A 35 -2.39 8.88 11.68
N ALA A 36 -3.12 8.79 10.57
CA ALA A 36 -3.46 7.51 9.98
C ALA A 36 -2.25 6.85 9.29
N SER A 37 -1.51 7.56 8.43
CA SER A 37 -0.33 6.98 7.78
C SER A 37 0.81 6.69 8.76
N CYS A 38 0.96 7.47 9.83
CA CYS A 38 1.90 7.18 10.92
C CYS A 38 1.52 5.90 11.66
N SER A 39 0.23 5.64 11.84
CA SER A 39 -0.25 4.37 12.41
C SER A 39 0.13 3.15 11.58
N LEU A 40 0.36 3.30 10.27
CA LEU A 40 0.85 2.21 9.41
C LEU A 40 2.35 1.96 9.54
N ASN A 41 3.09 2.86 10.18
CA ASN A 41 4.53 2.69 10.39
C ASN A 41 4.77 1.63 11.47
N GLY A 42 5.29 0.47 11.09
CA GLY A 42 5.58 -0.62 12.02
C GLY A 42 6.86 -0.38 12.85
N LYS A 43 6.98 0.80 13.46
CA LYS A 43 8.16 1.25 14.20
C LYS A 43 7.78 1.74 15.60
N PRO A 44 8.59 1.43 16.66
CA PRO A 44 8.23 1.74 18.05
C PRO A 44 8.00 3.24 18.34
N TYR A 45 8.63 4.15 17.58
CA TYR A 45 8.51 5.59 17.86
C TYR A 45 7.09 6.13 17.74
N ILE A 46 6.18 5.42 17.06
CA ILE A 46 4.79 5.88 16.91
C ILE A 46 4.03 5.87 18.26
N GLU A 47 4.48 5.07 19.21
CA GLU A 47 3.87 4.94 20.53
C GLU A 47 3.87 6.26 21.31
N CYS A 48 4.86 7.13 21.09
CA CYS A 48 4.92 8.45 21.73
C CYS A 48 3.75 9.38 21.31
N PHE A 49 3.05 9.06 20.22
CA PHE A 49 1.86 9.77 19.75
C PHE A 49 0.55 9.07 20.13
N GLY A 50 0.59 8.01 20.95
CA GLY A 50 -0.57 7.20 21.26
C GLY A 50 -1.07 6.36 20.08
N LEU A 51 -0.19 6.03 19.14
CA LEU A 51 -0.47 5.21 17.97
C LEU A 51 0.07 3.77 18.17
N PRO A 52 -0.40 2.80 17.38
CA PRO A 52 -1.29 2.94 16.21
C PRO A 52 -2.77 3.12 16.55
N LEU A 53 -3.55 3.51 15.55
CA LEU A 53 -5.01 3.38 15.59
C LEU A 53 -5.37 1.89 15.75
N LYS A 54 -6.47 1.60 16.44
CA LYS A 54 -6.88 0.22 16.76
C LYS A 54 -7.20 -0.66 15.54
N GLU A 55 -7.50 -0.03 14.41
CA GLU A 55 -7.76 -0.71 13.13
C GLU A 55 -6.48 -1.13 12.41
N ILE A 56 -5.30 -0.74 12.90
CA ILE A 56 -4.03 -1.09 12.25
C ILE A 56 -3.38 -2.26 12.97
N ILE A 57 -3.13 -3.32 12.20
CA ILE A 57 -2.47 -4.54 12.68
C ILE A 57 -1.20 -4.78 11.86
N TYR A 58 -0.26 -5.56 12.40
CA TYR A 58 1.04 -5.73 11.75
C TYR A 58 1.37 -7.19 11.51
N THR A 59 1.76 -7.48 10.25
CA THR A 59 2.42 -8.73 9.88
C THR A 59 3.96 -8.57 9.91
N ASP A 60 4.67 -9.65 9.66
CA ASP A 60 6.12 -9.68 9.72
C ASP A 60 6.81 -8.85 8.63
N CYS A 61 8.05 -8.42 8.93
CA CYS A 61 8.92 -7.74 7.99
C CYS A 61 9.62 -8.78 7.08
N PRO A 62 9.60 -8.64 5.74
CA PRO A 62 10.25 -9.58 4.84
C PRO A 62 11.78 -9.37 4.76
N HIS A 63 12.48 -9.44 5.90
CA HIS A 63 13.91 -9.21 6.02
C HIS A 63 14.69 -10.53 6.11
N TYR A 64 14.82 -11.24 4.99
CA TYR A 64 15.44 -12.55 4.91
C TYR A 64 16.83 -12.62 5.58
N TRP A 65 17.71 -11.68 5.27
CA TRP A 65 19.08 -11.64 5.81
C TRP A 65 19.17 -11.58 7.34
N ARG A 66 18.12 -11.09 8.01
CA ARG A 66 18.08 -11.03 9.47
C ARG A 66 17.23 -12.10 10.09
N ASP A 67 16.10 -12.42 9.48
CA ASP A 67 15.02 -13.18 10.09
C ASP A 67 14.86 -14.57 9.45
N GLY A 68 15.65 -14.89 8.39
CA GLY A 68 15.78 -16.23 7.81
C GLY A 68 16.45 -17.22 8.79
N ARG A 69 16.02 -18.46 8.78
CA ARG A 69 16.56 -19.54 9.62
C ARG A 69 17.79 -20.17 8.96
N PRO A 70 18.71 -20.77 9.73
CA PRO A 70 19.84 -21.50 9.13
C PRO A 70 19.35 -22.58 8.13
N GLY A 71 19.82 -22.49 6.87
CA GLY A 71 19.45 -23.41 5.79
C GLY A 71 18.09 -23.15 5.13
N GLU A 72 17.33 -22.16 5.56
CA GLU A 72 16.08 -21.75 4.93
C GLU A 72 16.39 -20.99 3.62
N SER A 73 15.75 -21.39 2.52
CA SER A 73 15.84 -20.62 1.26
C SER A 73 14.98 -19.35 1.33
N GLU A 74 15.22 -18.38 0.42
CA GLU A 74 14.37 -17.19 0.31
C GLU A 74 12.91 -17.57 0.04
N SER A 75 12.67 -18.55 -0.83
CA SER A 75 11.32 -19.03 -1.15
C SER A 75 10.64 -19.71 0.03
N ASP A 76 11.36 -20.48 0.86
CA ASP A 76 10.79 -21.10 2.08
C ASP A 76 10.49 -20.04 3.13
N TYR A 77 11.37 -19.04 3.27
CA TYR A 77 11.12 -17.89 4.14
C TYR A 77 9.89 -17.10 3.68
N ALA A 78 9.76 -16.82 2.38
CA ALA A 78 8.58 -16.17 1.82
C ALA A 78 7.30 -16.98 2.06
N GLN A 79 7.36 -18.33 1.98
CA GLN A 79 6.24 -19.21 2.31
C GLN A 79 5.87 -19.08 3.79
N ARG A 80 6.83 -19.11 4.68
CA ARG A 80 6.60 -18.94 6.13
C ARG A 80 5.96 -17.59 6.46
N LEU A 81 6.34 -16.52 5.75
CA LEU A 81 5.70 -15.21 5.92
C LEU A 81 4.24 -15.21 5.43
N ALA A 82 3.94 -15.93 4.35
CA ALA A 82 2.58 -16.11 3.86
C ALA A 82 1.72 -16.93 4.82
N ASP A 83 2.29 -17.99 5.41
CA ASP A 83 1.62 -18.82 6.42
C ASP A 83 1.31 -17.99 7.68
N ASN A 84 2.27 -17.18 8.17
CA ASN A 84 2.06 -16.27 9.30
C ASN A 84 0.99 -15.20 8.99
N LEU A 85 0.92 -14.72 7.75
CA LEU A 85 -0.14 -13.81 7.31
C LEU A 85 -1.51 -14.48 7.33
N GLU A 86 -1.61 -15.73 6.84
CA GLU A 86 -2.85 -16.52 6.91
C GLU A 86 -3.30 -16.70 8.36
N GLU A 87 -2.38 -17.07 9.27
CA GLU A 87 -2.68 -17.21 10.71
C GLU A 87 -3.17 -15.90 11.32
N LEU A 88 -2.54 -14.77 10.99
CA LEU A 88 -2.97 -13.44 11.43
C LEU A 88 -4.39 -13.13 10.94
N ILE A 89 -4.70 -13.39 9.68
CA ILE A 89 -6.02 -13.15 9.08
C ILE A 89 -7.08 -14.00 9.79
N GLN A 90 -6.79 -15.26 10.07
CA GLN A 90 -7.71 -16.16 10.78
C GLN A 90 -7.95 -15.68 12.23
N ALA A 91 -6.90 -15.25 12.92
CA ALA A 91 -7.00 -14.78 14.30
C ALA A 91 -7.79 -13.47 14.42
N GLU A 92 -7.62 -12.55 13.47
CA GLU A 92 -8.27 -11.24 13.46
C GLU A 92 -9.70 -11.25 12.88
N GLY A 93 -10.03 -12.31 12.10
CA GLY A 93 -11.26 -12.45 11.36
C GLY A 93 -11.20 -11.77 9.99
N ALA A 94 -11.17 -12.57 8.92
CA ALA A 94 -11.03 -12.10 7.54
C ALA A 94 -12.05 -11.02 7.15
N ASP A 95 -13.29 -11.15 7.62
CA ASP A 95 -14.39 -10.21 7.34
C ASP A 95 -14.20 -8.83 8.00
N THR A 96 -13.22 -8.68 8.89
CA THR A 96 -12.88 -7.41 9.55
C THR A 96 -11.73 -6.66 8.88
N ILE A 97 -11.03 -7.29 7.91
CA ILE A 97 -9.81 -6.77 7.30
C ILE A 97 -10.12 -6.22 5.90
N ALA A 98 -9.95 -4.91 5.73
CA ALA A 98 -10.22 -4.21 4.47
C ALA A 98 -9.07 -4.33 3.47
N GLY A 99 -7.83 -4.31 3.93
CA GLY A 99 -6.68 -4.34 3.03
C GLY A 99 -5.35 -4.57 3.73
N LEU A 100 -4.33 -4.85 2.90
CA LEU A 100 -2.92 -4.84 3.28
C LEU A 100 -2.20 -3.73 2.51
N ILE A 101 -1.39 -2.93 3.20
CA ILE A 101 -0.53 -1.93 2.57
C ILE A 101 0.93 -2.37 2.60
N ALA A 102 1.62 -2.25 1.46
CA ALA A 102 3.02 -2.65 1.35
C ALA A 102 3.82 -1.78 0.37
N GLU A 103 5.02 -1.41 0.78
CA GLU A 103 6.07 -0.89 -0.12
C GLU A 103 6.65 -2.08 -0.92
N PRO A 104 6.79 -2.03 -2.26
CA PRO A 104 7.46 -3.11 -3.01
C PRO A 104 8.89 -3.38 -2.52
N VAL A 105 9.65 -2.32 -2.25
CA VAL A 105 10.90 -2.34 -1.47
C VAL A 105 10.70 -1.40 -0.28
N MET A 106 10.99 -1.87 0.92
CA MET A 106 10.81 -1.06 2.13
C MET A 106 11.92 -0.02 2.25
N GLY A 107 11.67 1.21 1.78
CA GLY A 107 12.67 2.27 1.72
C GLY A 107 13.21 2.67 3.10
N ALA A 108 12.39 3.32 3.91
CA ALA A 108 12.76 3.80 5.25
C ALA A 108 12.93 2.67 6.29
N GLY A 109 12.52 1.46 5.95
CA GLY A 109 12.77 0.25 6.74
C GLY A 109 14.23 -0.23 6.69
N GLY A 110 15.01 0.28 5.73
CA GLY A 110 16.42 -0.06 5.52
C GLY A 110 16.74 -0.53 4.09
N ALA A 111 15.99 -0.08 3.08
CA ALA A 111 16.07 -0.51 1.69
C ALA A 111 15.96 -2.04 1.55
N LEU A 112 14.96 -2.61 2.26
CA LEU A 112 14.78 -4.06 2.33
C LEU A 112 14.06 -4.56 1.07
N VAL A 113 14.79 -5.32 0.28
CA VAL A 113 14.26 -6.05 -0.88
C VAL A 113 13.51 -7.28 -0.38
N PRO A 114 12.30 -7.55 -0.87
CA PRO A 114 11.54 -8.75 -0.48
C PRO A 114 12.24 -10.01 -0.96
N PRO A 115 12.12 -11.14 -0.23
CA PRO A 115 12.63 -12.42 -0.69
C PRO A 115 11.90 -12.93 -1.94
N GLU A 116 12.52 -13.86 -2.66
CA GLU A 116 11.97 -14.43 -3.89
C GLU A 116 10.56 -15.01 -3.67
N GLY A 117 9.62 -14.63 -4.55
CA GLY A 117 8.23 -15.11 -4.52
C GLY A 117 7.37 -14.59 -3.37
N TYR A 118 7.86 -13.61 -2.59
CA TYR A 118 7.14 -13.07 -1.45
C TYR A 118 5.77 -12.48 -1.83
N PHE A 119 5.74 -11.59 -2.81
CA PHE A 119 4.49 -10.91 -3.17
C PHE A 119 3.48 -11.84 -3.82
N GLU A 120 3.90 -12.80 -4.65
CA GLU A 120 3.00 -13.79 -5.23
C GLU A 120 2.31 -14.64 -4.14
N LYS A 121 3.07 -15.02 -3.10
CA LYS A 121 2.55 -15.85 -2.01
C LYS A 121 1.58 -15.08 -1.11
N ILE A 122 1.93 -13.85 -0.69
CA ILE A 122 1.02 -13.05 0.13
C ILE A 122 -0.21 -12.58 -0.66
N GLU A 123 -0.07 -12.29 -1.96
CA GLU A 123 -1.22 -11.97 -2.81
C GLU A 123 -2.21 -13.14 -2.86
N ALA A 124 -1.72 -14.37 -3.05
CA ALA A 124 -2.59 -15.56 -3.06
C ALA A 124 -3.39 -15.69 -1.75
N VAL A 125 -2.76 -15.43 -0.61
CA VAL A 125 -3.44 -15.42 0.70
C VAL A 125 -4.49 -14.32 0.76
N LEU A 126 -4.15 -13.09 0.37
CA LEU A 126 -5.07 -11.94 0.45
C LEU A 126 -6.28 -12.13 -0.47
N ARG A 127 -6.07 -12.61 -1.70
CA ARG A 127 -7.16 -12.87 -2.67
C ARG A 127 -8.14 -13.94 -2.17
N LYS A 128 -7.64 -14.99 -1.51
CA LYS A 128 -8.46 -16.03 -0.89
C LYS A 128 -9.49 -15.46 0.10
N HIS A 129 -9.16 -14.34 0.77
CA HIS A 129 -9.96 -13.71 1.81
C HIS A 129 -10.64 -12.40 1.39
N ASP A 130 -10.64 -12.08 0.10
CA ASP A 130 -11.20 -10.80 -0.41
C ASP A 130 -10.60 -9.58 0.31
N ILE A 131 -9.28 -9.57 0.53
CA ILE A 131 -8.54 -8.49 1.17
C ILE A 131 -7.80 -7.71 0.09
N ALA A 132 -8.06 -6.39 0.00
CA ALA A 132 -7.46 -5.52 -1.01
C ALA A 132 -5.96 -5.30 -0.77
N ILE A 133 -5.21 -5.06 -1.84
CA ILE A 133 -3.77 -4.76 -1.81
C ILE A 133 -3.53 -3.31 -2.18
N ILE A 134 -2.94 -2.55 -1.25
CA ILE A 134 -2.45 -1.18 -1.49
C ILE A 134 -0.93 -1.27 -1.69
N ALA A 135 -0.46 -0.94 -2.90
CA ALA A 135 0.97 -0.76 -3.13
C ALA A 135 1.37 0.69 -2.79
N ASP A 136 2.23 0.85 -1.81
CA ASP A 136 2.88 2.14 -1.55
C ASP A 136 4.10 2.28 -2.48
N GLU A 137 3.85 2.87 -3.65
CA GLU A 137 4.85 3.12 -4.71
C GLU A 137 5.53 4.48 -4.57
N VAL A 138 5.37 5.13 -3.42
CA VAL A 138 5.95 6.47 -3.16
C VAL A 138 7.46 6.52 -3.36
N VAL A 139 8.16 5.42 -3.06
CA VAL A 139 9.60 5.28 -3.32
C VAL A 139 9.89 4.48 -4.58
N CYS A 140 9.16 3.38 -4.80
CA CYS A 140 9.48 2.41 -5.84
C CYS A 140 8.96 2.77 -7.24
N GLY A 141 7.91 3.59 -7.32
CA GLY A 141 7.30 3.99 -8.58
C GLY A 141 8.20 4.85 -9.48
N PHE A 142 7.80 4.98 -10.73
CA PHE A 142 8.43 5.80 -11.76
C PHE A 142 9.86 5.38 -12.08
N GLY A 143 10.08 4.08 -12.35
CA GLY A 143 11.35 3.56 -12.84
C GLY A 143 12.38 3.18 -11.79
N ARG A 144 12.12 3.41 -10.50
CA ARG A 144 13.09 3.19 -9.42
C ARG A 144 13.58 1.73 -9.30
N THR A 145 12.77 0.78 -9.70
CA THR A 145 13.07 -0.67 -9.69
C THR A 145 13.32 -1.26 -11.09
N GLY A 146 13.44 -0.41 -12.12
CA GLY A 146 13.62 -0.82 -13.51
C GLY A 146 12.31 -0.95 -14.32
N ASN A 147 11.16 -0.95 -13.65
CA ASN A 147 9.83 -0.90 -14.26
C ASN A 147 9.09 0.35 -13.77
N MET A 148 8.02 0.77 -14.45
CA MET A 148 7.22 1.94 -14.03
C MET A 148 6.78 1.80 -12.57
N TRP A 149 6.40 0.61 -12.14
CA TRP A 149 5.97 0.29 -10.79
C TRP A 149 6.79 -0.84 -10.17
N GLY A 150 7.09 -0.75 -8.89
CA GLY A 150 7.71 -1.82 -8.14
C GLY A 150 6.84 -3.08 -8.08
N SER A 151 5.51 -2.95 -8.11
CA SER A 151 4.58 -4.06 -8.23
C SER A 151 4.78 -4.90 -9.50
N GLN A 152 5.19 -4.27 -10.62
CA GLN A 152 5.58 -4.98 -11.84
C GLN A 152 6.88 -5.76 -11.66
N THR A 153 7.84 -5.19 -10.95
CA THR A 153 9.14 -5.83 -10.68
C THR A 153 8.99 -7.07 -9.81
N TYR A 154 8.07 -7.03 -8.83
CA TYR A 154 7.84 -8.12 -7.87
C TYR A 154 6.58 -8.93 -8.16
N ASN A 155 6.04 -8.81 -9.37
CA ASN A 155 4.96 -9.62 -9.94
C ASN A 155 3.75 -9.78 -9.01
N PHE A 156 3.16 -8.66 -8.57
CA PHE A 156 1.88 -8.66 -7.86
C PHE A 156 0.95 -7.57 -8.41
N ARG A 157 -0.35 -7.77 -8.27
CA ARG A 157 -1.39 -6.88 -8.79
C ARG A 157 -2.06 -6.11 -7.65
N PRO A 158 -1.69 -4.83 -7.40
CA PRO A 158 -2.37 -4.01 -6.41
C PRO A 158 -3.76 -3.59 -6.90
N ASP A 159 -4.68 -3.40 -5.95
CA ASP A 159 -5.99 -2.81 -6.17
C ASP A 159 -5.93 -1.28 -6.10
N ILE A 160 -5.01 -0.76 -5.27
CA ILE A 160 -4.74 0.66 -5.10
C ILE A 160 -3.23 0.88 -5.13
N ILE A 161 -2.81 1.95 -5.83
CA ILE A 161 -1.41 2.41 -5.85
C ILE A 161 -1.35 3.82 -5.26
N CYS A 162 -0.48 4.03 -4.27
CA CYS A 162 -0.17 5.34 -3.73
C CYS A 162 1.15 5.86 -4.29
N THR A 163 1.17 7.09 -4.80
CA THR A 163 2.36 7.70 -5.41
C THR A 163 2.62 9.10 -4.86
N SER A 164 3.87 9.53 -4.93
CA SER A 164 4.34 10.88 -4.60
C SER A 164 5.76 11.07 -5.16
N LYS A 165 6.62 11.78 -4.50
CA LYS A 165 8.06 11.98 -4.80
C LYS A 165 8.37 12.13 -6.30
N CYS A 166 8.68 11.02 -6.99
CA CYS A 166 9.02 11.03 -8.42
C CYS A 166 7.88 11.46 -9.33
N LEU A 167 6.63 11.45 -8.89
CA LEU A 167 5.49 11.96 -9.65
C LEU A 167 5.73 13.39 -10.16
N THR A 168 6.40 14.22 -9.37
CA THR A 168 6.76 15.60 -9.72
C THR A 168 8.25 15.87 -9.64
N ALA A 169 9.08 14.83 -9.50
CA ALA A 169 10.53 14.92 -9.30
C ALA A 169 10.96 15.92 -8.19
N GLY A 170 10.09 16.19 -7.23
CA GLY A 170 10.32 17.12 -6.12
C GLY A 170 10.08 18.60 -6.44
N TYR A 171 9.72 18.96 -7.67
CA TYR A 171 9.47 20.35 -8.07
C TYR A 171 8.13 20.90 -7.54
N PHE A 172 7.18 20.03 -7.21
CA PHE A 172 5.90 20.43 -6.62
C PHE A 172 5.43 19.39 -5.61
N PRO A 173 4.91 19.77 -4.42
CA PRO A 173 4.39 18.83 -3.44
C PRO A 173 3.07 18.25 -3.94
N MET A 174 3.10 16.98 -4.41
CA MET A 174 1.96 16.30 -4.96
C MET A 174 2.03 14.79 -4.65
N GLY A 175 0.88 14.19 -4.42
CA GLY A 175 0.69 12.74 -4.39
C GLY A 175 -0.56 12.38 -5.17
N ALA A 176 -0.65 11.13 -5.59
CA ALA A 176 -1.83 10.60 -6.25
C ALA A 176 -2.15 9.20 -5.72
N VAL A 177 -3.42 8.84 -5.80
CA VAL A 177 -3.93 7.50 -5.55
C VAL A 177 -4.58 7.01 -6.83
N LEU A 178 -4.11 5.88 -7.34
CA LEU A 178 -4.65 5.21 -8.51
C LEU A 178 -5.41 3.97 -8.01
N MET A 179 -6.53 3.69 -8.64
CA MET A 179 -7.39 2.57 -8.27
C MET A 179 -7.61 1.67 -9.48
N SER A 180 -7.81 0.38 -9.24
CA SER A 180 -8.26 -0.54 -10.29
C SER A 180 -9.68 -0.17 -10.74
N PRO A 181 -10.09 -0.52 -11.97
CA PRO A 181 -11.47 -0.30 -12.42
C PRO A 181 -12.52 -0.92 -11.50
N GLU A 182 -12.19 -2.06 -10.88
CA GLU A 182 -13.09 -2.76 -9.95
C GLU A 182 -13.28 -1.97 -8.65
N ILE A 183 -12.21 -1.39 -8.10
CA ILE A 183 -12.28 -0.54 -6.90
C ILE A 183 -13.01 0.77 -7.23
N ASP A 184 -12.72 1.38 -8.38
CA ASP A 184 -13.37 2.62 -8.81
C ASP A 184 -14.90 2.43 -8.93
N ALA A 185 -15.34 1.37 -9.61
CA ALA A 185 -16.77 1.06 -9.76
C ALA A 185 -17.47 0.92 -8.40
N GLN A 186 -16.90 0.12 -7.48
CA GLN A 186 -17.47 -0.09 -6.14
C GLN A 186 -17.47 1.21 -5.31
N LEU A 187 -16.44 2.05 -5.48
CA LEU A 187 -16.35 3.33 -4.77
C LEU A 187 -17.40 4.32 -5.27
N MET A 188 -17.67 4.34 -6.58
CA MET A 188 -18.72 5.17 -7.16
C MET A 188 -20.11 4.73 -6.68
N GLU A 189 -20.39 3.43 -6.64
CA GLU A 189 -21.63 2.89 -6.06
C GLU A 189 -21.78 3.28 -4.58
N ALA A 190 -20.70 3.19 -3.81
CA ALA A 190 -20.68 3.61 -2.40
C ALA A 190 -20.95 5.11 -2.24
N ALA A 191 -20.36 5.96 -3.08
CA ALA A 191 -20.58 7.39 -3.08
C ALA A 191 -22.05 7.74 -3.41
N GLU A 192 -22.64 7.08 -4.40
CA GLU A 192 -24.04 7.24 -4.74
C GLU A 192 -24.97 6.84 -3.58
N ALA A 193 -24.71 5.71 -2.95
CA ALA A 193 -25.48 5.24 -1.79
C ALA A 193 -25.36 6.17 -0.57
N MET A 194 -24.20 6.85 -0.39
CA MET A 194 -23.98 7.83 0.68
C MET A 194 -24.48 9.23 0.33
N GLY A 195 -24.83 9.50 -0.92
CA GLY A 195 -25.28 10.80 -1.42
C GLY A 195 -24.15 11.81 -1.65
N GLU A 196 -22.90 11.47 -1.34
CA GLU A 196 -21.73 12.30 -1.57
C GLU A 196 -20.43 11.47 -1.58
N PHE A 197 -19.35 12.07 -2.09
CA PHE A 197 -18.00 11.55 -1.94
C PHE A 197 -17.28 12.28 -0.80
N PRO A 198 -17.29 11.76 0.44
CA PRO A 198 -16.90 12.51 1.65
C PRO A 198 -15.37 12.57 1.84
N HIS A 199 -14.61 12.78 0.76
CA HIS A 199 -13.16 12.92 0.80
C HIS A 199 -12.65 13.81 -0.32
N GLY A 200 -11.71 14.72 0.02
CA GLY A 200 -11.01 15.58 -0.91
C GLY A 200 -10.16 16.60 -0.16
N PHE A 201 -9.14 17.11 -0.83
CA PHE A 201 -8.36 18.25 -0.34
C PHE A 201 -8.74 19.47 -1.17
N THR A 202 -8.82 20.65 -0.53
CA THR A 202 -9.20 21.91 -1.17
C THR A 202 -8.41 22.21 -2.46
N THR A 203 -7.11 21.86 -2.48
CA THR A 203 -6.22 22.10 -3.62
C THR A 203 -5.92 20.82 -4.41
N ALA A 204 -6.76 19.79 -4.32
CA ALA A 204 -6.64 18.62 -5.19
C ALA A 204 -6.77 19.04 -6.65
N GLY A 205 -5.99 18.43 -7.54
CA GLY A 205 -5.97 18.77 -8.96
C GLY A 205 -5.31 20.13 -9.27
N HIS A 206 -4.43 20.64 -8.38
CA HIS A 206 -3.75 21.93 -8.58
C HIS A 206 -3.07 22.00 -9.94
N PRO A 207 -3.38 23.02 -10.80
CA PRO A 207 -2.97 23.03 -12.20
C PRO A 207 -1.43 23.06 -12.39
N VAL A 208 -0.69 23.77 -11.52
CA VAL A 208 0.78 23.76 -11.58
C VAL A 208 1.32 22.37 -11.23
N GLY A 209 0.79 21.72 -10.18
CA GLY A 209 1.19 20.36 -9.83
C GLY A 209 0.91 19.37 -10.95
N ALA A 210 -0.26 19.47 -11.57
CA ALA A 210 -0.64 18.64 -12.71
C ALA A 210 0.30 18.85 -13.92
N ALA A 211 0.63 20.10 -14.25
CA ALA A 211 1.57 20.42 -15.34
C ALA A 211 2.98 19.84 -15.07
N VAL A 212 3.48 19.95 -13.84
CA VAL A 212 4.78 19.38 -13.44
C VAL A 212 4.74 17.85 -13.52
N ALA A 213 3.67 17.22 -13.02
CA ALA A 213 3.52 15.77 -13.08
C ALA A 213 3.46 15.25 -14.52
N LEU A 214 2.68 15.91 -15.39
CA LEU A 214 2.60 15.56 -16.81
C LEU A 214 3.97 15.66 -17.50
N LYS A 215 4.71 16.74 -17.26
CA LYS A 215 6.05 16.89 -17.84
C LYS A 215 7.02 15.85 -17.28
N THR A 216 6.94 15.51 -16.01
CA THR A 216 7.75 14.45 -15.40
C THR A 216 7.47 13.10 -16.06
N LEU A 217 6.18 12.75 -16.23
CA LEU A 217 5.78 11.52 -16.90
C LEU A 217 6.26 11.46 -18.35
N GLU A 218 6.09 12.56 -19.09
CA GLU A 218 6.62 12.67 -20.47
C GLU A 218 8.11 12.34 -20.53
N LEU A 219 8.93 12.99 -19.69
CA LEU A 219 10.39 12.78 -19.66
C LEU A 219 10.79 11.34 -19.25
N ILE A 220 10.03 10.72 -18.34
CA ILE A 220 10.30 9.34 -17.91
C ILE A 220 9.95 8.34 -19.02
N THR A 221 8.91 8.61 -19.82
CA THR A 221 8.41 7.69 -20.85
C THR A 221 9.02 7.93 -22.24
N GLU A 222 9.77 9.01 -22.45
CA GLU A 222 10.53 9.27 -23.69
C GLU A 222 11.61 8.18 -23.90
N PRO A 223 11.98 7.89 -25.18
CA PRO A 223 13.07 6.96 -25.46
C PRO A 223 14.37 7.39 -24.76
N GLY A 224 14.88 6.54 -23.87
CA GLY A 224 16.04 6.83 -23.03
C GLY A 224 15.73 7.54 -21.71
N GLY A 225 14.46 7.69 -21.35
CA GLY A 225 14.03 8.31 -20.09
C GLY A 225 14.12 7.35 -18.89
N MET A 226 13.84 6.08 -19.08
CA MET A 226 14.00 4.99 -18.10
C MET A 226 14.95 3.93 -18.62
#